data_5e6d7fecfc925d58458754fb1b5a8e55
#
_entry.id   5e6d7fecfc925d58458754fb1b5a8e55
#
_cell.length_a   1.000
_cell.length_b   1.000
_cell.length_c   1.000
_cell.angle_alpha   90.00
_cell.angle_beta   90.00
_cell.angle_gamma   90.00
#
_symmetry.space_group_name_H-M   'P 1'
#
loop_
_entity.id
_entity.type
_entity.pdbx_description
1 polymer ?
#
loop_
_entity_poly.entity_id
_entity_poly.type
_entity_poly.pdbx_seq_one_letter_code
_entity_poly.pdbx_strand_id
1 'polypeptide(L)'
;MNKIIHIILISIISLTVISCAKKSDSSSTTSSGLFVAVGYSGTLLTSSDGTSWTSRTSGSSENLWNSYYGNSTFVTVGNKGTILTSSDGITWTSRTSGTTEHLYGITYENSTFVVVGDNSSGSGTILTSADGITWTSRTSASSNSLWDVNYGNNTFVLSDGAGGIQSSSDGISWTSRVGIDTYGIWGGAYGNSKFVVASTYGYIFTSSDGTSWNNVISRSASALNDVVYENSTFVAVGVNGTIQTSSDGTSWTLKNTGVTTQFNGITYGNSIWVIVGVSGNIHTSDGETLTSRTSGTTVPLNRVIYKE
;
A
#
# COMPACT_ATOMS: atom_id res chain seq x y z
N MET A 1 -79.71 -48.35 -30.16
CA MET A 1 -78.88 -47.57 -31.12
C MET A 1 -78.55 -46.21 -30.49
N ASN A 2 -77.41 -46.11 -29.76
CA ASN A 2 -76.98 -44.92 -29.02
C ASN A 2 -76.02 -44.11 -29.90
N LYS A 3 -76.43 -42.84 -30.16
CA LYS A 3 -75.53 -41.89 -30.81
C LYS A 3 -74.78 -41.18 -29.73
N ILE A 4 -73.45 -41.31 -29.70
CA ILE A 4 -72.55 -40.60 -28.86
C ILE A 4 -72.25 -39.25 -29.51
N ILE A 5 -72.62 -38.14 -28.86
CA ILE A 5 -72.29 -36.80 -29.29
C ILE A 5 -70.93 -36.43 -28.64
N HIS A 6 -69.93 -36.20 -29.51
CA HIS A 6 -68.64 -35.65 -29.07
C HIS A 6 -68.75 -34.12 -28.96
N ILE A 7 -68.62 -33.60 -27.76
CA ILE A 7 -68.47 -32.18 -27.54
C ILE A 7 -66.98 -31.83 -27.58
N ILE A 8 -66.59 -31.08 -28.58
CA ILE A 8 -65.26 -30.55 -28.72
C ILE A 8 -65.21 -29.26 -27.86
N LEU A 9 -64.44 -29.30 -26.74
CA LEU A 9 -64.18 -28.14 -25.90
C LEU A 9 -63.01 -27.39 -26.49
N ILE A 10 -63.24 -26.26 -27.13
CA ILE A 10 -62.20 -25.33 -27.59
C ILE A 10 -61.82 -24.49 -26.41
N SER A 11 -60.67 -24.75 -25.80
CA SER A 11 -60.06 -23.92 -24.77
C SER A 11 -59.31 -22.75 -25.43
N ILE A 12 -59.83 -21.57 -25.27
CA ILE A 12 -59.20 -20.29 -25.65
C ILE A 12 -58.14 -20.01 -24.62
N ILE A 13 -56.86 -20.22 -24.98
CA ILE A 13 -55.74 -19.78 -24.16
C ILE A 13 -55.55 -18.27 -24.39
N SER A 14 -55.96 -17.47 -23.43
CA SER A 14 -55.65 -16.05 -23.38
C SER A 14 -54.16 -15.88 -23.03
N LEU A 15 -53.39 -15.44 -24.01
CA LEU A 15 -51.97 -15.10 -23.82
C LEU A 15 -51.90 -13.73 -23.16
N THR A 16 -51.84 -13.68 -21.85
CA THR A 16 -51.51 -12.44 -21.12
C THR A 16 -50.01 -12.20 -21.28
N VAL A 17 -49.65 -11.21 -22.09
CA VAL A 17 -48.29 -10.67 -22.15
C VAL A 17 -48.02 -9.94 -20.82
N ILE A 18 -47.32 -10.62 -19.90
CA ILE A 18 -46.76 -9.95 -18.71
C ILE A 18 -45.57 -9.15 -19.19
N SER A 19 -45.78 -7.86 -19.40
CA SER A 19 -44.69 -6.90 -19.54
C SER A 19 -43.92 -6.88 -18.21
N CYS A 20 -42.79 -7.58 -18.18
CA CYS A 20 -41.83 -7.46 -17.10
C CYS A 20 -41.22 -6.07 -17.19
N ALA A 21 -41.80 -5.08 -16.49
CA ALA A 21 -41.13 -3.83 -16.24
C ALA A 21 -39.85 -4.17 -15.50
N LYS A 22 -38.71 -3.92 -16.13
CA LYS A 22 -37.41 -4.01 -15.51
C LYS A 22 -37.42 -3.06 -14.33
N LYS A 23 -37.59 -3.61 -13.13
CA LYS A 23 -37.38 -2.87 -11.89
C LYS A 23 -35.97 -2.34 -12.00
N SER A 24 -35.80 -1.04 -12.06
CA SER A 24 -34.51 -0.41 -11.91
C SER A 24 -34.01 -0.84 -10.54
N ASP A 25 -33.09 -1.80 -10.52
CA ASP A 25 -32.34 -2.11 -9.34
C ASP A 25 -31.72 -0.79 -8.92
N SER A 26 -32.12 -0.32 -7.74
CA SER A 26 -31.39 0.72 -7.05
C SER A 26 -29.93 0.24 -7.02
N SER A 27 -29.04 0.94 -7.73
CA SER A 27 -27.64 0.70 -7.66
C SER A 27 -27.27 0.70 -6.18
N SER A 28 -27.02 -0.46 -5.61
CA SER A 28 -26.14 -0.54 -4.47
C SER A 28 -24.87 0.15 -4.97
N THR A 29 -24.55 1.29 -4.45
CA THR A 29 -23.23 1.87 -4.56
C THR A 29 -22.31 0.93 -3.79
N THR A 30 -21.89 -0.17 -4.42
CA THR A 30 -20.66 -0.85 -4.02
C THR A 30 -19.61 0.22 -4.18
N SER A 31 -19.09 0.72 -3.08
CA SER A 31 -17.92 1.58 -3.09
C SER A 31 -16.86 0.81 -3.88
N SER A 32 -16.68 1.18 -5.15
CA SER A 32 -15.59 0.63 -5.93
C SER A 32 -14.31 1.06 -5.22
N GLY A 33 -13.46 0.12 -4.87
CA GLY A 33 -12.18 0.44 -4.24
C GLY A 33 -11.37 1.42 -5.08
N LEU A 34 -10.43 2.09 -4.45
CA LEU A 34 -9.62 3.12 -5.09
C LEU A 34 -8.14 2.85 -4.88
N PHE A 35 -7.40 2.76 -5.98
CA PHE A 35 -5.94 2.84 -5.97
C PHE A 35 -5.49 4.28 -5.98
N VAL A 36 -4.51 4.60 -5.15
CA VAL A 36 -3.83 5.91 -5.10
C VAL A 36 -2.34 5.67 -5.23
N ALA A 37 -1.72 6.25 -6.26
CA ALA A 37 -0.28 6.21 -6.48
C ALA A 37 0.32 7.62 -6.33
N VAL A 38 1.45 7.70 -5.63
CA VAL A 38 2.15 8.95 -5.35
C VAL A 38 3.60 8.89 -5.81
N GLY A 39 4.19 10.03 -6.14
CA GLY A 39 5.54 10.08 -6.66
C GLY A 39 6.20 11.45 -6.62
N TYR A 40 7.25 11.58 -7.42
CA TYR A 40 8.06 12.80 -7.48
C TYR A 40 7.26 14.00 -8.00
N SER A 41 7.72 15.21 -7.65
CA SER A 41 7.15 16.48 -8.12
C SER A 41 5.65 16.61 -7.84
N GLY A 42 5.19 16.10 -6.71
CA GLY A 42 3.79 16.15 -6.30
C GLY A 42 2.86 15.27 -7.13
N THR A 43 3.40 14.32 -7.90
CA THR A 43 2.60 13.42 -8.74
C THR A 43 1.65 12.58 -7.89
N LEU A 44 0.39 12.59 -8.27
CA LEU A 44 -0.68 11.83 -7.65
C LEU A 44 -1.62 11.29 -8.73
N LEU A 45 -1.81 9.97 -8.75
CA LEU A 45 -2.67 9.28 -9.70
C LEU A 45 -3.70 8.46 -8.95
N THR A 46 -4.87 8.30 -9.53
CA THR A 46 -5.92 7.41 -9.01
C THR A 46 -6.44 6.48 -10.09
N SER A 47 -6.90 5.30 -9.66
CA SER A 47 -7.55 4.32 -10.51
C SER A 47 -8.59 3.53 -9.72
N SER A 48 -9.74 3.25 -10.31
CA SER A 48 -10.75 2.36 -9.72
C SER A 48 -10.53 0.89 -10.07
N ASP A 49 -9.74 0.62 -11.12
CA ASP A 49 -9.54 -0.72 -11.68
C ASP A 49 -8.08 -1.18 -11.71
N GLY A 50 -7.13 -0.28 -11.30
CA GLY A 50 -5.68 -0.52 -11.36
C GLY A 50 -5.10 -0.49 -12.77
N THR A 51 -5.93 -0.31 -13.81
CA THR A 51 -5.51 -0.37 -15.22
C THR A 51 -5.57 0.99 -15.92
N SER A 52 -6.58 1.79 -15.61
CA SER A 52 -6.82 3.12 -16.16
C SER A 52 -6.53 4.17 -15.08
N TRP A 53 -5.56 5.04 -15.33
CA TRP A 53 -5.07 5.99 -14.33
C TRP A 53 -5.41 7.42 -14.67
N THR A 54 -5.81 8.18 -13.67
CA THR A 54 -6.16 9.60 -13.79
C THR A 54 -5.26 10.43 -12.89
N SER A 55 -4.61 11.46 -13.47
CA SER A 55 -3.82 12.43 -12.70
C SER A 55 -4.73 13.30 -11.82
N ARG A 56 -4.28 13.56 -10.60
CA ARG A 56 -4.95 14.44 -9.62
C ARG A 56 -4.04 15.58 -9.22
N THR A 57 -4.62 16.70 -8.86
CA THR A 57 -3.87 17.85 -8.35
C THR A 57 -3.58 17.65 -6.87
N SER A 58 -2.31 17.47 -6.52
CA SER A 58 -1.87 17.33 -5.13
C SER A 58 -1.79 18.67 -4.38
N GLY A 59 -1.63 19.77 -5.12
CA GLY A 59 -1.34 21.10 -4.54
C GLY A 59 0.10 21.26 -4.05
N SER A 60 0.99 20.30 -4.30
CA SER A 60 2.40 20.29 -3.92
C SER A 60 3.31 20.06 -5.11
N SER A 61 4.50 20.65 -5.11
CA SER A 61 5.60 20.34 -6.03
C SER A 61 6.67 19.43 -5.40
N GLU A 62 6.51 19.08 -4.12
CA GLU A 62 7.46 18.26 -3.40
C GLU A 62 7.31 16.78 -3.74
N ASN A 63 8.38 15.98 -3.59
CA ASN A 63 8.30 14.54 -3.78
C ASN A 63 7.42 13.93 -2.70
N LEU A 64 6.45 13.13 -3.11
CA LEU A 64 5.57 12.34 -2.25
C LEU A 64 6.15 10.93 -2.14
N TRP A 65 6.43 10.47 -0.92
CA TRP A 65 7.12 9.20 -0.68
C TRP A 65 6.20 8.06 -0.35
N ASN A 66 5.20 8.31 0.47
CA ASN A 66 4.30 7.26 0.95
C ASN A 66 2.88 7.80 1.12
N SER A 67 1.93 6.89 1.13
CA SER A 67 0.53 7.16 1.39
C SER A 67 -0.07 6.03 2.21
N TYR A 68 -1.05 6.36 3.05
CA TYR A 68 -1.80 5.40 3.84
C TYR A 68 -3.27 5.81 3.94
N TYR A 69 -4.15 4.83 4.08
CA TYR A 69 -5.57 5.08 4.34
C TYR A 69 -5.93 4.56 5.72
N GLY A 70 -6.36 5.44 6.59
CA GLY A 70 -6.79 5.12 7.94
C GLY A 70 -7.77 6.17 8.45
N ASN A 71 -8.60 5.84 9.42
CA ASN A 71 -9.61 6.74 9.97
C ASN A 71 -10.43 7.47 8.89
N SER A 72 -10.87 6.75 7.85
CA SER A 72 -11.61 7.30 6.71
C SER A 72 -10.89 8.43 5.96
N THR A 73 -9.56 8.50 6.05
CA THR A 73 -8.73 9.57 5.48
C THR A 73 -7.51 8.98 4.80
N PHE A 74 -7.26 9.40 3.56
CA PHE A 74 -5.97 9.22 2.91
C PHE A 74 -5.00 10.26 3.48
N VAL A 75 -3.81 9.83 3.84
CA VAL A 75 -2.72 10.69 4.25
C VAL A 75 -1.50 10.38 3.40
N THR A 76 -0.93 11.40 2.77
CA THR A 76 0.29 11.29 1.96
C THR A 76 1.38 12.15 2.56
N VAL A 77 2.59 11.63 2.63
CA VAL A 77 3.76 12.29 3.20
C VAL A 77 4.88 12.47 2.18
N GLY A 78 5.71 13.48 2.37
CA GLY A 78 6.74 13.80 1.39
C GLY A 78 7.84 14.72 1.90
N ASN A 79 8.61 15.28 0.95
CA ASN A 79 9.73 16.18 1.23
C ASN A 79 9.29 17.43 1.98
N LYS A 80 10.21 18.02 2.73
CA LYS A 80 10.06 19.29 3.46
C LYS A 80 8.83 19.34 4.35
N GLY A 81 8.56 18.25 5.05
CA GLY A 81 7.43 18.12 5.97
C GLY A 81 6.07 18.11 5.28
N THR A 82 6.01 17.82 3.97
CA THR A 82 4.74 17.75 3.24
C THR A 82 3.84 16.68 3.83
N ILE A 83 2.62 17.08 4.22
CA ILE A 83 1.52 16.18 4.55
C ILE A 83 0.29 16.66 3.79
N LEU A 84 -0.34 15.76 3.05
CA LEU A 84 -1.59 15.98 2.32
C LEU A 84 -2.64 15.01 2.83
N THR A 85 -3.89 15.46 2.95
CA THR A 85 -5.01 14.60 3.33
C THR A 85 -6.14 14.68 2.33
N SER A 86 -6.89 13.60 2.19
CA SER A 86 -8.08 13.50 1.36
C SER A 86 -9.07 12.51 1.95
N SER A 87 -10.37 12.79 1.87
CA SER A 87 -11.42 11.83 2.23
C SER A 87 -11.84 10.94 1.05
N ASP A 88 -11.58 11.38 -0.17
CA ASP A 88 -12.05 10.76 -1.41
C ASP A 88 -10.91 10.27 -2.34
N GLY A 89 -9.65 10.58 -1.99
CA GLY A 89 -8.47 10.31 -2.81
C GLY A 89 -8.35 11.22 -4.05
N ILE A 90 -9.27 12.16 -4.24
CA ILE A 90 -9.36 13.02 -5.43
C ILE A 90 -9.01 14.46 -5.08
N THR A 91 -9.61 14.99 -4.01
CA THR A 91 -9.41 16.35 -3.52
C THR A 91 -8.46 16.33 -2.33
N TRP A 92 -7.32 17.01 -2.45
CA TRP A 92 -6.25 16.97 -1.46
C TRP A 92 -6.07 18.32 -0.77
N THR A 93 -5.80 18.26 0.51
CA THR A 93 -5.59 19.44 1.37
C THR A 93 -4.25 19.32 2.09
N SER A 94 -3.43 20.37 1.99
CA SER A 94 -2.16 20.45 2.73
C SER A 94 -2.40 20.61 4.23
N ARG A 95 -1.56 19.94 5.03
CA ARG A 95 -1.57 20.02 6.50
C ARG A 95 -0.21 20.49 7.03
N THR A 96 -0.24 21.15 8.16
CA THR A 96 0.98 21.60 8.84
C THR A 96 1.56 20.46 9.65
N SER A 97 2.74 19.98 9.26
CA SER A 97 3.45 18.91 9.97
C SER A 97 4.23 19.41 11.21
N GLY A 98 4.58 20.69 11.26
CA GLY A 98 5.45 21.27 12.30
C GLY A 98 6.94 21.00 12.08
N THR A 99 7.34 20.45 10.92
CA THR A 99 8.73 20.17 10.57
C THR A 99 9.04 20.54 9.13
N THR A 100 10.32 20.70 8.80
CA THR A 100 10.84 20.84 7.43
C THR A 100 11.61 19.59 6.99
N GLU A 101 11.66 18.56 7.83
CA GLU A 101 12.31 17.28 7.51
C GLU A 101 11.56 16.52 6.42
N HIS A 102 12.26 15.67 5.68
CA HIS A 102 11.60 14.77 4.73
C HIS A 102 10.87 13.66 5.50
N LEU A 103 9.67 13.36 5.09
CA LEU A 103 8.80 12.32 5.65
C LEU A 103 8.72 11.16 4.68
N TYR A 104 9.07 9.95 5.12
CA TYR A 104 9.24 8.78 4.26
C TYR A 104 8.21 7.68 4.48
N GLY A 105 7.97 7.31 5.73
CA GLY A 105 7.06 6.22 6.12
C GLY A 105 5.82 6.72 6.82
N ILE A 106 4.71 6.02 6.64
CA ILE A 106 3.44 6.28 7.35
C ILE A 106 2.67 4.99 7.54
N THR A 107 2.07 4.84 8.71
CA THR A 107 1.06 3.80 9.01
C THR A 107 -0.08 4.39 9.84
N TYR A 108 -1.21 3.69 9.91
CA TYR A 108 -2.31 4.01 10.82
C TYR A 108 -2.80 2.75 11.50
N GLU A 109 -2.60 2.69 12.78
CA GLU A 109 -3.06 1.58 13.60
C GLU A 109 -3.32 2.05 15.03
N ASN A 110 -4.10 1.30 15.77
CA ASN A 110 -4.42 1.63 17.16
C ASN A 110 -4.93 3.08 17.31
N SER A 111 -5.79 3.53 16.36
CA SER A 111 -6.35 4.89 16.26
C SER A 111 -5.30 6.01 16.17
N THR A 112 -4.10 5.70 15.66
CA THR A 112 -2.99 6.65 15.58
C THR A 112 -2.28 6.52 14.24
N PHE A 113 -2.16 7.62 13.52
CA PHE A 113 -1.19 7.76 12.45
C PHE A 113 0.20 7.94 13.05
N VAL A 114 1.17 7.21 12.54
CA VAL A 114 2.59 7.38 12.83
C VAL A 114 3.31 7.67 11.52
N VAL A 115 4.03 8.79 11.47
CA VAL A 115 4.85 9.21 10.35
C VAL A 115 6.29 9.26 10.79
N VAL A 116 7.20 8.78 9.94
CA VAL A 116 8.64 8.79 10.20
C VAL A 116 9.42 9.45 9.06
N GLY A 117 10.60 9.95 9.37
CA GLY A 117 11.37 10.70 8.39
C GLY A 117 12.80 11.04 8.79
N ASP A 118 13.34 12.05 8.11
CA ASP A 118 14.75 12.45 8.13
C ASP A 118 15.22 12.93 9.50
N ASN A 119 16.53 13.10 9.64
CA ASN A 119 17.22 13.41 10.88
C ASN A 119 18.16 14.60 10.78
N SER A 120 17.92 15.59 9.92
CA SER A 120 18.83 16.74 9.78
C SER A 120 19.05 17.49 11.10
N SER A 121 18.15 17.31 12.07
CA SER A 121 18.28 17.82 13.44
C SER A 121 19.07 16.92 14.39
N GLY A 122 19.62 15.78 13.91
CA GLY A 122 20.42 14.83 14.70
C GLY A 122 19.61 13.74 15.41
N SER A 123 18.30 13.64 15.13
CA SER A 123 17.40 12.56 15.59
C SER A 123 16.33 12.32 14.57
N GLY A 124 16.04 11.06 14.23
CA GLY A 124 15.01 10.71 13.26
C GLY A 124 13.66 11.32 13.63
N THR A 125 12.95 11.85 12.64
CA THR A 125 11.65 12.48 12.83
C THR A 125 10.56 11.44 13.06
N ILE A 126 9.76 11.64 14.11
CA ILE A 126 8.52 10.88 14.35
C ILE A 126 7.40 11.88 14.63
N LEU A 127 6.31 11.75 13.90
CA LEU A 127 5.08 12.52 14.12
C LEU A 127 3.92 11.55 14.36
N THR A 128 3.00 11.94 15.25
CA THR A 128 1.77 11.19 15.49
C THR A 128 0.54 12.08 15.34
N SER A 129 -0.56 11.49 14.90
CA SER A 129 -1.85 12.15 14.77
C SER A 129 -2.99 11.15 14.95
N ALA A 130 -4.06 11.55 15.62
CA ALA A 130 -5.28 10.74 15.71
C ALA A 130 -6.21 10.97 14.50
N ASP A 131 -6.13 12.14 13.88
CA ASP A 131 -7.08 12.61 12.85
C ASP A 131 -6.45 12.85 11.46
N GLY A 132 -5.11 12.73 11.35
CA GLY A 132 -4.35 13.05 10.14
C GLY A 132 -4.21 14.56 9.88
N ILE A 133 -4.74 15.42 10.77
CA ILE A 133 -4.79 16.87 10.60
C ILE A 133 -3.84 17.56 11.57
N THR A 134 -3.93 17.19 12.86
CA THR A 134 -3.11 17.75 13.94
C THR A 134 -1.96 16.81 14.26
N TRP A 135 -0.73 17.27 14.09
CA TRP A 135 0.47 16.44 14.24
C TRP A 135 1.29 16.86 15.46
N THR A 136 1.79 15.86 16.18
CA THR A 136 2.62 16.02 17.37
C THR A 136 3.95 15.30 17.17
N SER A 137 5.06 16.03 17.37
CA SER A 137 6.39 15.45 17.33
C SER A 137 6.64 14.51 18.50
N ARG A 138 7.36 13.39 18.23
CA ARG A 138 7.78 12.41 19.22
C ARG A 138 9.29 12.22 19.17
N THR A 139 9.86 11.76 20.28
CA THR A 139 11.29 11.51 20.37
C THR A 139 11.64 10.15 19.78
N SER A 140 12.55 10.15 18.80
CA SER A 140 13.16 8.93 18.28
C SER A 140 14.26 8.44 19.23
N ALA A 141 14.43 7.14 19.33
CA ALA A 141 15.56 6.49 20.01
C ALA A 141 16.78 6.29 19.08
N SER A 142 16.71 6.74 17.80
CA SER A 142 17.80 6.66 16.82
C SER A 142 18.22 8.06 16.36
N SER A 143 19.51 8.23 16.11
CA SER A 143 20.07 9.39 15.44
C SER A 143 20.06 9.29 13.91
N ASN A 144 19.57 8.19 13.33
CA ASN A 144 19.50 7.98 11.89
C ASN A 144 18.17 8.44 11.33
N SER A 145 18.12 8.68 10.01
CA SER A 145 16.87 8.87 9.26
C SER A 145 16.02 7.62 9.34
N LEU A 146 14.73 7.78 9.62
CA LEU A 146 13.76 6.68 9.72
C LEU A 146 13.05 6.55 8.39
N TRP A 147 12.97 5.33 7.85
CA TRP A 147 12.50 5.14 6.49
C TRP A 147 11.14 4.48 6.38
N ASP A 148 10.83 3.55 7.29
CA ASP A 148 9.54 2.88 7.26
C ASP A 148 9.00 2.61 8.66
N VAL A 149 7.68 2.47 8.77
CA VAL A 149 6.97 2.13 10.00
C VAL A 149 5.83 1.19 9.70
N ASN A 150 5.80 0.07 10.43
CA ASN A 150 4.83 -1.00 10.30
C ASN A 150 4.17 -1.29 11.65
N TYR A 151 3.00 -1.94 11.62
CA TYR A 151 2.32 -2.38 12.84
C TYR A 151 1.86 -3.82 12.71
N GLY A 152 1.97 -4.55 13.79
CA GLY A 152 1.49 -5.90 13.91
C GLY A 152 1.69 -6.43 15.32
N ASN A 153 0.95 -7.45 15.71
CA ASN A 153 1.05 -8.06 17.04
C ASN A 153 1.08 -7.00 18.17
N ASN A 154 0.20 -6.00 18.11
CA ASN A 154 0.10 -4.86 19.04
C ASN A 154 1.42 -4.06 19.21
N THR A 155 2.28 -4.06 18.19
CA THR A 155 3.59 -3.41 18.24
C THR A 155 3.83 -2.62 16.95
N PHE A 156 4.19 -1.33 17.08
CA PHE A 156 4.79 -0.56 16.00
C PHE A 156 6.26 -0.93 15.89
N VAL A 157 6.72 -1.11 14.68
CA VAL A 157 8.13 -1.33 14.33
C VAL A 157 8.54 -0.32 13.28
N LEU A 158 9.58 0.44 13.54
CA LEU A 158 10.19 1.30 12.53
C LEU A 158 11.62 0.85 12.24
N SER A 159 12.07 1.20 11.04
CA SER A 159 13.40 0.91 10.55
C SER A 159 14.14 2.20 10.15
N ASP A 160 15.47 2.16 10.24
CA ASP A 160 16.32 3.30 9.90
C ASP A 160 17.30 3.00 8.75
N GLY A 161 17.95 4.07 8.27
CA GLY A 161 18.88 4.02 7.15
C GLY A 161 20.20 3.27 7.42
N ALA A 162 20.45 2.85 8.65
CA ALA A 162 21.64 2.10 9.05
C ALA A 162 21.30 0.69 9.55
N GLY A 163 20.09 0.19 9.26
CA GLY A 163 19.64 -1.14 9.67
C GLY A 163 19.19 -1.24 11.13
N GLY A 164 19.03 -0.11 11.81
CA GLY A 164 18.47 -0.03 13.17
C GLY A 164 16.97 -0.28 13.18
N ILE A 165 16.50 -0.87 14.26
CA ILE A 165 15.08 -1.11 14.54
C ILE A 165 14.71 -0.43 15.85
N GLN A 166 13.52 0.17 15.89
CA GLN A 166 12.87 0.60 17.14
C GLN A 166 11.47 -0.01 17.21
N SER A 167 10.98 -0.22 18.39
CA SER A 167 9.60 -0.66 18.59
C SER A 167 8.88 0.15 19.65
N SER A 168 7.55 0.21 19.52
CA SER A 168 6.65 0.91 20.42
C SER A 168 5.32 0.18 20.50
N SER A 169 4.68 0.16 21.66
CA SER A 169 3.32 -0.36 21.82
C SER A 169 2.24 0.72 21.61
N ASP A 170 2.61 2.00 21.67
CA ASP A 170 1.70 3.13 21.65
C ASP A 170 1.96 4.14 20.51
N GLY A 171 3.05 3.96 19.74
CA GLY A 171 3.49 4.89 18.72
C GLY A 171 4.10 6.19 19.26
N ILE A 172 4.20 6.34 20.59
CA ILE A 172 4.65 7.56 21.28
C ILE A 172 6.03 7.37 21.89
N SER A 173 6.18 6.28 22.66
CA SER A 173 7.40 5.93 23.38
C SER A 173 8.16 4.83 22.62
N TRP A 174 9.37 5.15 22.18
CA TRP A 174 10.13 4.26 21.31
C TRP A 174 11.36 3.69 22.02
N THR A 175 11.58 2.40 21.80
CA THR A 175 12.73 1.68 22.35
C THR A 175 13.60 1.16 21.21
N SER A 176 14.90 1.52 21.23
CA SER A 176 15.87 0.97 20.30
C SER A 176 16.02 -0.54 20.51
N ARG A 177 16.09 -1.29 19.42
CA ARG A 177 16.35 -2.73 19.39
C ARG A 177 17.73 -2.98 18.80
N VAL A 178 18.20 -4.20 18.91
CA VAL A 178 19.46 -4.58 18.26
C VAL A 178 19.30 -4.39 16.74
N GLY A 179 20.24 -3.69 16.13
CA GLY A 179 20.28 -3.52 14.67
C GLY A 179 20.43 -4.88 13.99
N ILE A 180 19.70 -5.07 12.90
CA ILE A 180 19.63 -6.36 12.19
C ILE A 180 20.46 -6.38 10.93
N ASP A 181 20.89 -5.23 10.47
CA ASP A 181 21.73 -5.07 9.30
C ASP A 181 22.71 -3.90 9.53
N THR A 182 23.66 -3.72 8.64
CA THR A 182 24.49 -2.52 8.51
C THR A 182 24.03 -1.65 7.34
N TYR A 183 22.93 -2.02 6.70
CA TYR A 183 22.38 -1.40 5.50
C TYR A 183 20.93 -0.98 5.74
N GLY A 184 20.50 0.05 5.02
CA GLY A 184 19.16 0.60 5.19
C GLY A 184 18.05 -0.40 4.92
N ILE A 185 17.01 -0.36 5.74
CA ILE A 185 15.79 -1.16 5.59
C ILE A 185 14.72 -0.22 5.03
N TRP A 186 14.23 -0.54 3.82
CA TRP A 186 13.39 0.37 3.06
C TRP A 186 11.88 0.07 3.14
N GLY A 187 11.53 -1.18 3.33
CA GLY A 187 10.14 -1.58 3.37
C GLY A 187 9.90 -2.78 4.26
N GLY A 188 8.70 -2.87 4.79
CA GLY A 188 8.30 -3.99 5.63
C GLY A 188 6.80 -4.19 5.64
N ALA A 189 6.39 -5.34 6.16
CA ALA A 189 5.00 -5.72 6.34
C ALA A 189 4.83 -6.60 7.56
N TYR A 190 3.60 -6.65 8.08
CA TYR A 190 3.19 -7.66 9.04
C TYR A 190 2.07 -8.51 8.45
N GLY A 191 2.24 -9.80 8.53
CA GLY A 191 1.24 -10.77 8.09
C GLY A 191 1.60 -12.18 8.54
N ASN A 192 0.64 -13.09 8.51
CA ASN A 192 0.84 -14.47 8.96
C ASN A 192 1.62 -14.56 10.29
N SER A 193 1.28 -13.69 11.26
CA SER A 193 1.90 -13.56 12.60
C SER A 193 3.40 -13.25 12.57
N LYS A 194 3.90 -12.58 11.52
CA LYS A 194 5.31 -12.17 11.39
C LYS A 194 5.46 -10.78 10.82
N PHE A 195 6.43 -10.06 11.34
CA PHE A 195 7.05 -8.95 10.63
C PHE A 195 8.05 -9.48 9.60
N VAL A 196 8.05 -8.89 8.44
CA VAL A 196 9.02 -9.10 7.37
C VAL A 196 9.55 -7.74 6.96
N VAL A 197 10.86 -7.55 6.95
CA VAL A 197 11.50 -6.32 6.45
C VAL A 197 12.56 -6.66 5.43
N ALA A 198 12.76 -5.77 4.47
CA ALA A 198 13.69 -5.95 3.36
C ALA A 198 14.70 -4.81 3.28
N SER A 199 15.94 -5.14 2.92
CA SER A 199 17.07 -4.21 2.89
C SER A 199 17.56 -3.88 1.49
N THR A 200 18.41 -2.85 1.43
CA THR A 200 19.03 -2.32 0.20
C THR A 200 19.92 -3.34 -0.54
N TYR A 201 20.31 -4.45 0.07
CA TYR A 201 21.09 -5.50 -0.56
C TYR A 201 20.31 -6.80 -0.80
N GLY A 202 18.98 -6.71 -0.71
CA GLY A 202 18.11 -7.86 -0.94
C GLY A 202 18.04 -8.83 0.22
N TYR A 203 18.59 -8.50 1.40
CA TYR A 203 18.36 -9.30 2.60
C TYR A 203 16.92 -9.13 3.11
N ILE A 204 16.42 -10.21 3.67
CA ILE A 204 15.09 -10.23 4.33
C ILE A 204 15.29 -10.67 5.78
N PHE A 205 14.63 -9.98 6.68
CA PHE A 205 14.63 -10.34 8.10
C PHE A 205 13.19 -10.51 8.57
N THR A 206 13.01 -11.43 9.54
CA THR A 206 11.70 -11.74 10.09
C THR A 206 11.72 -11.71 11.61
N SER A 207 10.58 -11.32 12.18
CA SER A 207 10.36 -11.32 13.63
C SER A 207 8.90 -11.69 13.93
N SER A 208 8.66 -12.42 15.02
CA SER A 208 7.30 -12.67 15.52
C SER A 208 6.82 -11.60 16.48
N ASP A 209 7.75 -10.84 17.09
CA ASP A 209 7.48 -9.92 18.19
C ASP A 209 7.93 -8.46 17.92
N GLY A 210 8.61 -8.21 16.79
CA GLY A 210 9.18 -6.90 16.44
C GLY A 210 10.43 -6.53 17.24
N THR A 211 10.95 -7.45 18.07
CA THR A 211 12.10 -7.20 18.96
C THR A 211 13.29 -8.09 18.67
N SER A 212 13.04 -9.35 18.35
CA SER A 212 14.04 -10.37 18.02
C SER A 212 13.92 -10.74 16.55
N TRP A 213 15.01 -10.66 15.81
CA TRP A 213 15.00 -10.77 14.36
C TRP A 213 15.90 -11.88 13.85
N ASN A 214 15.46 -12.56 12.80
CA ASN A 214 16.20 -13.61 12.13
C ASN A 214 16.45 -13.22 10.68
N ASN A 215 17.70 -13.44 10.22
CA ASN A 215 18.04 -13.30 8.80
C ASN A 215 17.44 -14.47 8.02
N VAL A 216 16.81 -14.18 6.89
CA VAL A 216 16.23 -15.16 5.97
C VAL A 216 17.02 -15.14 4.67
N ILE A 217 17.25 -16.31 4.10
CA ILE A 217 17.93 -16.41 2.81
C ILE A 217 17.02 -15.84 1.72
N SER A 218 17.32 -14.62 1.28
CA SER A 218 16.71 -14.02 0.10
C SER A 218 17.17 -14.74 -1.17
N ARG A 219 16.29 -14.76 -2.18
CA ARG A 219 16.60 -15.29 -3.50
C ARG A 219 17.06 -14.22 -4.49
N SER A 220 17.20 -12.96 -4.04
CA SER A 220 17.67 -11.85 -4.85
C SER A 220 18.97 -11.30 -4.31
N ALA A 221 19.89 -10.92 -5.23
CA ALA A 221 21.04 -10.09 -4.92
C ALA A 221 20.74 -8.59 -5.17
N SER A 222 19.53 -8.27 -5.61
CA SER A 222 19.09 -6.89 -5.89
C SER A 222 18.38 -6.28 -4.69
N ALA A 223 18.53 -4.97 -4.50
CA ALA A 223 17.82 -4.23 -3.48
C ALA A 223 16.30 -4.44 -3.59
N LEU A 224 15.67 -4.59 -2.44
CA LEU A 224 14.22 -4.66 -2.29
C LEU A 224 13.74 -3.34 -1.71
N ASN A 225 12.76 -2.71 -2.37
CA ASN A 225 12.28 -1.37 -2.04
C ASN A 225 10.99 -1.38 -1.25
N ASP A 226 10.18 -2.42 -1.41
CA ASP A 226 8.90 -2.56 -0.73
C ASP A 226 8.56 -4.02 -0.45
N VAL A 227 7.85 -4.24 0.65
CA VAL A 227 7.26 -5.53 1.02
C VAL A 227 5.85 -5.29 1.50
N VAL A 228 4.91 -6.09 1.03
CA VAL A 228 3.52 -6.09 1.52
C VAL A 228 3.08 -7.52 1.87
N TYR A 229 2.07 -7.63 2.72
CA TYR A 229 1.36 -8.90 2.96
C TYR A 229 -0.10 -8.71 2.62
N GLU A 230 -0.48 -9.20 1.47
CA GLU A 230 -1.82 -9.10 0.94
C GLU A 230 -2.22 -10.43 0.29
N ASN A 231 -3.50 -10.73 0.23
CA ASN A 231 -4.01 -11.97 -0.35
C ASN A 231 -3.26 -13.23 0.17
N SER A 232 -3.01 -13.26 1.50
CA SER A 232 -2.28 -14.34 2.20
C SER A 232 -0.86 -14.61 1.66
N THR A 233 -0.24 -13.61 1.04
CA THR A 233 1.09 -13.73 0.42
C THR A 233 1.94 -12.50 0.74
N PHE A 234 3.16 -12.72 1.20
CA PHE A 234 4.20 -11.68 1.19
C PHE A 234 4.70 -11.50 -0.23
N VAL A 235 4.76 -10.26 -0.70
CA VAL A 235 5.37 -9.90 -1.98
C VAL A 235 6.39 -8.81 -1.74
N ALA A 236 7.63 -9.05 -2.17
CA ALA A 236 8.72 -8.08 -2.13
C ALA A 236 9.05 -7.65 -3.56
N VAL A 237 9.22 -6.34 -3.77
CA VAL A 237 9.58 -5.78 -5.07
C VAL A 237 10.81 -4.89 -4.97
N GLY A 238 11.56 -4.74 -6.08
CA GLY A 238 12.79 -3.95 -6.03
C GLY A 238 13.45 -3.69 -7.37
N VAL A 239 14.74 -3.47 -7.31
CA VAL A 239 15.61 -3.11 -8.45
C VAL A 239 15.64 -4.25 -9.48
N ASN A 240 15.88 -3.89 -10.75
CA ASN A 240 15.96 -4.83 -11.88
C ASN A 240 14.70 -5.69 -12.08
N GLY A 241 13.52 -5.12 -11.81
CA GLY A 241 12.26 -5.85 -11.97
C GLY A 241 12.08 -7.01 -11.00
N THR A 242 12.82 -7.00 -9.88
CA THR A 242 12.76 -8.07 -8.89
C THR A 242 11.36 -8.16 -8.27
N ILE A 243 10.78 -9.35 -8.28
CA ILE A 243 9.61 -9.75 -7.51
C ILE A 243 9.93 -11.07 -6.81
N GLN A 244 9.72 -11.12 -5.51
CA GLN A 244 9.82 -12.36 -4.72
C GLN A 244 8.50 -12.55 -3.95
N THR A 245 8.08 -13.79 -3.80
CA THR A 245 6.85 -14.15 -3.09
C THR A 245 7.12 -15.19 -2.02
N SER A 246 6.37 -15.11 -0.93
CA SER A 246 6.42 -16.07 0.17
C SER A 246 5.06 -16.17 0.86
N SER A 247 4.61 -17.37 1.23
CA SER A 247 3.41 -17.58 2.04
C SER A 247 3.70 -17.51 3.53
N ASP A 248 4.96 -17.71 3.94
CA ASP A 248 5.36 -17.86 5.35
C ASP A 248 6.38 -16.80 5.82
N GLY A 249 6.83 -15.90 4.92
CA GLY A 249 7.84 -14.88 5.18
C GLY A 249 9.26 -15.43 5.31
N THR A 250 9.46 -16.76 5.22
CA THR A 250 10.78 -17.40 5.41
C THR A 250 11.29 -18.11 4.17
N SER A 251 10.41 -18.70 3.39
CA SER A 251 10.72 -19.39 2.14
C SER A 251 10.31 -18.53 0.96
N TRP A 252 11.27 -17.99 0.22
CA TRP A 252 11.02 -17.05 -0.86
C TRP A 252 11.24 -17.64 -2.25
N THR A 253 10.38 -17.27 -3.17
CA THR A 253 10.47 -17.66 -4.58
C THR A 253 10.68 -16.43 -5.44
N LEU A 254 11.76 -16.39 -6.20
CA LEU A 254 12.01 -15.33 -7.18
C LEU A 254 11.16 -15.59 -8.42
N LYS A 255 10.40 -14.57 -8.84
CA LYS A 255 9.60 -14.60 -10.07
C LYS A 255 10.42 -14.04 -11.23
N ASN A 256 10.38 -14.73 -12.36
CA ASN A 256 10.97 -14.21 -13.60
C ASN A 256 9.98 -13.24 -14.25
N THR A 257 10.23 -11.95 -14.13
CA THR A 257 9.34 -10.91 -14.66
C THR A 257 9.61 -10.56 -16.13
N GLY A 258 10.78 -10.87 -16.65
CA GLY A 258 11.23 -10.40 -17.96
C GLY A 258 11.43 -8.87 -18.04
N VAL A 259 11.32 -8.15 -16.92
CA VAL A 259 11.41 -6.69 -16.82
C VAL A 259 12.68 -6.32 -16.05
N THR A 260 13.35 -5.25 -16.48
CA THR A 260 14.56 -4.72 -15.81
C THR A 260 14.31 -3.39 -15.11
N THR A 261 13.08 -2.88 -15.16
CA THR A 261 12.68 -1.63 -14.52
C THR A 261 12.70 -1.76 -13.00
N GLN A 262 13.14 -0.72 -12.30
CA GLN A 262 13.05 -0.67 -10.85
C GLN A 262 11.60 -0.48 -10.41
N PHE A 263 11.16 -1.33 -9.50
CA PHE A 263 9.89 -1.24 -8.77
C PHE A 263 10.12 -0.56 -7.42
N ASN A 264 9.24 0.38 -7.06
CA ASN A 264 9.35 1.15 -5.81
C ASN A 264 8.25 0.80 -4.81
N GLY A 265 7.06 0.43 -5.28
CA GLY A 265 5.92 0.12 -4.42
C GLY A 265 4.96 -0.89 -5.06
N ILE A 266 4.23 -1.60 -4.21
CA ILE A 266 3.26 -2.61 -4.60
C ILE A 266 2.06 -2.59 -3.66
N THR A 267 0.88 -2.91 -4.18
CA THR A 267 -0.34 -3.18 -3.39
C THR A 267 -1.21 -4.22 -4.10
N TYR A 268 -2.18 -4.77 -3.37
CA TYR A 268 -3.20 -5.67 -3.91
C TYR A 268 -4.59 -5.08 -3.70
N GLY A 269 -5.42 -5.14 -4.71
CA GLY A 269 -6.80 -4.70 -4.64
C GLY A 269 -7.56 -5.12 -5.88
N ASN A 270 -8.89 -5.22 -5.81
CA ASN A 270 -9.73 -5.69 -6.92
C ASN A 270 -9.21 -6.98 -7.59
N SER A 271 -8.67 -7.90 -6.77
CA SER A 271 -8.11 -9.19 -7.22
C SER A 271 -6.89 -9.07 -8.15
N ILE A 272 -6.19 -7.93 -8.16
CA ILE A 272 -4.95 -7.74 -8.92
C ILE A 272 -3.86 -7.10 -8.06
N TRP A 273 -2.63 -7.42 -8.37
CA TRP A 273 -1.46 -6.70 -7.90
C TRP A 273 -1.23 -5.47 -8.78
N VAL A 274 -0.93 -4.34 -8.15
CA VAL A 274 -0.51 -3.10 -8.82
C VAL A 274 0.88 -2.74 -8.32
N ILE A 275 1.81 -2.56 -9.25
CA ILE A 275 3.23 -2.28 -8.98
C ILE A 275 3.58 -0.96 -9.66
N VAL A 276 4.25 -0.07 -8.94
CA VAL A 276 4.71 1.22 -9.45
C VAL A 276 6.23 1.35 -9.36
N GLY A 277 6.82 2.20 -10.20
CA GLY A 277 8.27 2.34 -10.20
C GLY A 277 8.80 3.57 -10.92
N VAL A 278 10.08 3.53 -11.27
CA VAL A 278 10.78 4.62 -11.96
C VAL A 278 10.16 4.92 -13.32
N SER A 279 10.38 6.13 -13.82
CA SER A 279 9.90 6.57 -15.13
C SER A 279 8.37 6.46 -15.32
N GLY A 280 7.62 6.57 -14.24
CA GLY A 280 6.15 6.48 -14.26
C GLY A 280 5.61 5.09 -14.57
N ASN A 281 6.43 4.04 -14.47
CA ASN A 281 5.99 2.69 -14.77
C ASN A 281 4.91 2.21 -13.80
N ILE A 282 3.86 1.64 -14.37
CA ILE A 282 2.83 0.89 -13.65
C ILE A 282 2.68 -0.48 -14.31
N HIS A 283 2.65 -1.51 -13.50
CA HIS A 283 2.36 -2.87 -13.93
C HIS A 283 1.23 -3.45 -13.09
N THR A 284 0.44 -4.32 -13.70
CA THR A 284 -0.56 -5.15 -13.00
C THR A 284 -0.22 -6.62 -13.16
N SER A 285 -0.58 -7.42 -12.16
CA SER A 285 -0.42 -8.87 -12.23
C SER A 285 -1.58 -9.58 -11.56
N ASP A 286 -1.97 -10.71 -12.13
CA ASP A 286 -2.88 -11.71 -11.55
C ASP A 286 -2.15 -12.72 -10.64
N GLY A 287 -0.83 -12.56 -10.47
CA GLY A 287 0.06 -13.49 -9.78
C GLY A 287 0.96 -14.30 -10.72
N GLU A 288 0.60 -14.41 -11.99
CA GLU A 288 1.35 -15.17 -13.01
C GLU A 288 1.91 -14.26 -14.11
N THR A 289 1.08 -13.35 -14.64
CA THR A 289 1.43 -12.49 -15.77
C THR A 289 1.60 -11.05 -15.33
N LEU A 290 2.73 -10.44 -15.71
CA LEU A 290 2.98 -9.01 -15.48
C LEU A 290 2.61 -8.23 -16.75
N THR A 291 1.70 -7.26 -16.62
CA THR A 291 1.21 -6.45 -17.73
C THR A 291 1.51 -4.97 -17.48
N SER A 292 2.19 -4.31 -18.42
CA SER A 292 2.45 -2.86 -18.35
C SER A 292 1.17 -2.05 -18.56
N ARG A 293 1.04 -0.92 -17.81
CA ARG A 293 -0.09 0.00 -17.89
C ARG A 293 0.41 1.42 -18.14
N THR A 294 -0.41 2.22 -18.81
CA THR A 294 -0.10 3.62 -19.08
C THR A 294 -0.47 4.47 -17.88
N SER A 295 0.52 5.11 -17.25
CA SER A 295 0.31 6.02 -16.12
C SER A 295 -0.04 7.45 -16.52
N GLY A 296 0.31 7.84 -17.76
CA GLY A 296 0.21 9.23 -18.24
C GLY A 296 1.34 10.15 -17.75
N THR A 297 2.37 9.61 -17.09
CA THR A 297 3.53 10.36 -16.60
C THR A 297 4.83 9.61 -16.87
N THR A 298 5.94 10.34 -16.91
CA THR A 298 7.31 9.79 -16.93
C THR A 298 8.03 10.01 -15.60
N VAL A 299 7.36 10.63 -14.64
CA VAL A 299 7.92 10.93 -13.31
C VAL A 299 7.90 9.66 -12.45
N PRO A 300 8.95 9.37 -11.66
CA PRO A 300 8.95 8.21 -10.78
C PRO A 300 7.76 8.20 -9.81
N LEU A 301 7.15 7.03 -9.69
CA LEU A 301 6.12 6.73 -8.69
C LEU A 301 6.79 5.95 -7.55
N ASN A 302 6.53 6.36 -6.32
CA ASN A 302 7.19 5.82 -5.12
C ASN A 302 6.33 4.79 -4.39
N ARG A 303 5.04 5.03 -4.27
CA ARG A 303 4.12 4.17 -3.53
C ARG A 303 2.78 4.07 -4.24
N VAL A 304 2.13 2.94 -4.05
CA VAL A 304 0.72 2.74 -4.41
C VAL A 304 0.02 2.05 -3.25
N ILE A 305 -1.19 2.48 -2.95
CA ILE A 305 -2.07 1.88 -1.95
C ILE A 305 -3.44 1.61 -2.55
N TYR A 306 -4.18 0.71 -1.91
CA TYR A 306 -5.56 0.41 -2.26
C TYR A 306 -6.48 0.61 -1.04
N LYS A 307 -7.62 1.21 -1.27
CA LYS A 307 -8.71 1.38 -0.30
C LYS A 307 -9.95 0.70 -0.88
N GLU A 308 -10.51 -0.26 -0.16
CA GLU A 308 -11.84 -0.83 -0.43
C GLU A 308 -12.97 0.18 -0.24
#